data_d13360f547357ed0dc553e3082601f2d
#
_entry.id   d13360f547357ed0dc553e3082601f2d
#
_cell.length_a   1.000
_cell.length_b   1.000
_cell.length_c   1.000
_cell.angle_alpha   90.00
_cell.angle_beta   90.00
_cell.angle_gamma   90.00
#
_symmetry.space_group_name_H-M   'P 1'
#
loop_
_entity.id
_entity.type
_entity.pdbx_description
1 polymer ?
#
loop_
_entity_poly.entity_id
_entity_poly.type
_entity_poly.pdbx_seq_one_letter_code
_entity_poly.pdbx_strand_id
1 'polypeptide(L)'
;MAYKTRLGGNSASFDSMMKNGFGVVTVMNAKVYDAPEASVLKGLTAYEIYERSKTMQLLCEIDTFKVANVTQEGPSKTVTGGRYSNPLIKFGKSARLEMQDALGRAAAIDALCGGIMETEDLAVAGLHFGEDFVGPKMIVGDSFFIDRKTGQQVPVKIIFYQFLPDSIFNLTQDAEGDATVFDMNGDLLTTEILVGDKDTNQIVHGVFYSIIPETEDIKYFNVSGGTEGTPALTLTALSGYKVNGQPSVTINKDEAARVKVTQDSDSALVFDEVIKNY
;
A
#
# COMPACT_ATOMS: atom_id res chain seq x y z
N MET A 1 8.16 18.12 -0.57
CA MET A 1 6.87 18.47 0.07
C MET A 1 5.86 17.42 -0.37
N ALA A 2 5.33 16.67 0.57
CA ALA A 2 4.28 15.71 0.27
C ALA A 2 2.96 16.49 0.12
N TYR A 3 2.41 16.47 -1.06
CA TYR A 3 1.03 16.88 -1.26
C TYR A 3 0.17 15.80 -0.62
N LYS A 4 -0.87 16.21 0.12
CA LYS A 4 -1.80 15.23 0.66
C LYS A 4 -2.60 14.65 -0.49
N THR A 5 -2.38 13.38 -0.77
CA THR A 5 -3.15 12.64 -1.75
C THR A 5 -4.60 12.55 -1.24
N ARG A 6 -5.55 13.00 -2.02
CA ARG A 6 -6.96 12.72 -1.77
C ARG A 6 -7.38 11.46 -2.52
N LEU A 7 -8.42 10.81 -2.02
CA LEU A 7 -9.16 9.81 -2.76
C LEU A 7 -9.55 10.43 -4.11
N GLY A 8 -8.89 10.01 -5.19
CA GLY A 8 -9.05 10.58 -6.52
C GLY A 8 -10.43 10.31 -7.12
N GLY A 9 -10.63 10.64 -8.38
CA GLY A 9 -11.89 10.48 -9.11
C GLY A 9 -12.47 9.06 -9.11
N ASN A 10 -11.68 8.06 -8.73
CA ASN A 10 -12.09 6.66 -8.60
C ASN A 10 -12.85 6.33 -7.31
N SER A 11 -12.95 7.26 -6.34
CA SER A 11 -13.60 6.97 -5.05
C SER A 11 -15.10 6.62 -5.20
N ALA A 12 -15.81 7.26 -6.10
CA ALA A 12 -17.22 6.96 -6.38
C ALA A 12 -17.39 5.57 -7.01
N SER A 13 -16.51 5.21 -7.94
CA SER A 13 -16.50 3.88 -8.58
C SER A 13 -16.11 2.80 -7.58
N PHE A 14 -15.16 3.08 -6.70
CA PHE A 14 -14.76 2.18 -5.61
C PHE A 14 -15.89 1.98 -4.59
N ASP A 15 -16.58 3.04 -4.17
CA ASP A 15 -17.77 2.96 -3.29
C ASP A 15 -18.90 2.14 -3.91
N SER A 16 -19.19 2.38 -5.20
CA SER A 16 -20.16 1.59 -5.96
C SER A 16 -19.80 0.12 -5.99
N MET A 17 -18.55 -0.18 -6.31
CA MET A 17 -18.02 -1.53 -6.38
C MET A 17 -18.12 -2.25 -5.03
N MET A 18 -17.73 -1.59 -3.93
CA MET A 18 -17.80 -2.18 -2.59
C MET A 18 -19.24 -2.47 -2.14
N LYS A 19 -20.21 -1.64 -2.55
CA LYS A 19 -21.63 -1.84 -2.25
C LYS A 19 -22.31 -2.90 -3.11
N ASN A 20 -21.91 -3.01 -4.38
CA ASN A 20 -22.59 -3.89 -5.35
C ASN A 20 -21.92 -5.25 -5.51
N GLY A 21 -20.73 -5.42 -4.94
CA GLY A 21 -19.89 -6.60 -5.11
C GLY A 21 -18.90 -6.46 -6.27
N PHE A 22 -17.79 -7.14 -6.16
CA PHE A 22 -16.67 -7.06 -7.09
C PHE A 22 -16.09 -8.43 -7.45
N GLY A 23 -15.34 -8.46 -8.54
CA GLY A 23 -14.47 -9.56 -8.93
C GLY A 23 -13.07 -9.03 -9.22
N VAL A 24 -12.05 -9.83 -8.94
CA VAL A 24 -10.66 -9.50 -9.29
C VAL A 24 -10.46 -9.76 -10.78
N VAL A 25 -9.90 -8.81 -11.49
CA VAL A 25 -9.66 -8.90 -12.94
C VAL A 25 -8.22 -9.27 -13.24
N THR A 26 -7.30 -8.70 -12.48
CA THR A 26 -5.86 -8.78 -12.76
C THR A 26 -5.10 -9.19 -11.51
N VAL A 27 -4.08 -10.01 -11.70
CA VAL A 27 -3.07 -10.25 -10.66
C VAL A 27 -2.28 -8.96 -10.49
N MET A 28 -1.98 -8.63 -9.24
CA MET A 28 -1.31 -7.38 -8.90
C MET A 28 0.15 -7.35 -9.39
N ASN A 29 0.62 -6.15 -9.75
CA ASN A 29 2.05 -5.86 -9.71
C ASN A 29 2.39 -5.43 -8.28
N ALA A 30 3.52 -5.82 -7.75
CA ALA A 30 3.85 -5.56 -6.36
C ALA A 30 5.19 -4.85 -6.19
N LYS A 31 5.19 -3.91 -5.25
CA LYS A 31 6.39 -3.24 -4.73
C LYS A 31 6.65 -3.72 -3.33
N VAL A 32 7.87 -4.13 -3.07
CA VAL A 32 8.30 -4.72 -1.80
C VAL A 32 9.21 -3.73 -1.05
N TYR A 33 8.93 -3.55 0.21
CA TYR A 33 9.63 -2.67 1.14
C TYR A 33 9.93 -3.42 2.44
N ASP A 34 10.90 -2.95 3.23
CA ASP A 34 11.00 -3.40 4.60
C ASP A 34 9.77 -2.98 5.40
N ALA A 35 9.21 -3.90 6.17
CA ALA A 35 8.03 -3.57 6.96
C ALA A 35 8.40 -2.55 8.07
N PRO A 36 7.65 -1.43 8.18
CA PRO A 36 7.81 -0.56 9.33
C PRO A 36 7.46 -1.28 10.63
N GLU A 37 8.03 -0.84 11.74
CA GLU A 37 7.66 -1.37 13.05
C GLU A 37 6.14 -1.24 13.29
N ALA A 38 5.54 -2.25 13.91
CA ALA A 38 4.10 -2.25 14.21
C ALA A 38 3.65 -1.05 15.05
N SER A 39 4.53 -0.55 15.92
CA SER A 39 4.30 0.66 16.71
C SER A 39 4.08 1.92 15.88
N VAL A 40 4.75 2.00 14.73
CA VAL A 40 4.66 3.12 13.79
C VAL A 40 3.35 3.08 12.99
N LEU A 41 2.85 1.88 12.71
CA LEU A 41 1.64 1.68 11.91
C LEU A 41 0.35 1.91 12.71
N LYS A 42 0.38 1.68 14.01
CA LYS A 42 -0.78 1.73 14.91
C LYS A 42 -1.54 3.08 14.90
N GLY A 43 -0.86 4.18 14.65
CA GLY A 43 -1.45 5.52 14.61
C GLY A 43 -1.82 6.00 13.21
N LEU A 44 -1.74 5.15 12.19
CA LEU A 44 -1.92 5.51 10.80
C LEU A 44 -3.10 4.76 10.18
N THR A 45 -3.78 5.41 9.25
CA THR A 45 -4.77 4.77 8.37
C THR A 45 -4.07 4.04 7.23
N ALA A 46 -4.78 3.12 6.57
CA ALA A 46 -4.28 2.43 5.38
C ALA A 46 -3.76 3.41 4.30
N TYR A 47 -4.42 4.55 4.20
CA TYR A 47 -4.10 5.59 3.26
C TYR A 47 -2.77 6.30 3.59
N GLU A 48 -2.59 6.69 4.85
CA GLU A 48 -1.36 7.32 5.33
C GLU A 48 -0.16 6.37 5.25
N ILE A 49 -0.40 5.06 5.46
CA ILE A 49 0.63 4.04 5.28
C ILE A 49 1.02 3.92 3.80
N TYR A 50 0.05 3.94 2.89
CA TYR A 50 0.32 3.95 1.45
C TYR A 50 1.13 5.19 1.03
N GLU A 51 0.74 6.39 1.49
CA GLU A 51 1.50 7.61 1.20
C GLU A 51 2.94 7.53 1.73
N ARG A 52 3.11 6.97 2.92
CA ARG A 52 4.44 6.76 3.49
C ARG A 52 5.29 5.80 2.68
N SER A 53 4.68 4.75 2.11
CA SER A 53 5.41 3.79 1.28
C SER A 53 6.07 4.42 0.05
N LYS A 54 5.53 5.51 -0.49
CA LYS A 54 6.11 6.23 -1.62
C LYS A 54 7.48 6.87 -1.31
N THR A 55 7.80 7.07 -0.03
CA THR A 55 9.07 7.64 0.43
C THR A 55 10.02 6.58 0.99
N MET A 56 9.59 5.33 1.08
CA MET A 56 10.41 4.23 1.57
C MET A 56 11.36 3.73 0.48
N GLN A 57 12.45 3.09 0.92
CA GLN A 57 13.37 2.45 0.01
C GLN A 57 12.69 1.22 -0.63
N LEU A 58 12.58 1.24 -1.94
CA LEU A 58 12.10 0.10 -2.72
C LEU A 58 13.17 -0.99 -2.72
N LEU A 59 12.83 -2.20 -2.30
CA LEU A 59 13.71 -3.36 -2.35
C LEU A 59 13.64 -4.03 -3.71
N CYS A 60 12.42 -4.33 -4.17
CA CYS A 60 12.19 -4.89 -5.49
C CYS A 60 10.78 -4.59 -5.99
N GLU A 61 10.59 -4.72 -7.30
CA GLU A 61 9.30 -4.68 -7.96
C GLU A 61 9.05 -6.00 -8.69
N ILE A 62 7.86 -6.57 -8.51
CA ILE A 62 7.45 -7.82 -9.12
C ILE A 62 6.26 -7.51 -10.04
N ASP A 63 6.48 -7.65 -11.34
CA ASP A 63 5.50 -7.32 -12.40
C ASP A 63 5.11 -8.53 -13.26
N THR A 64 5.62 -9.70 -12.92
CA THR A 64 5.44 -10.94 -13.70
C THR A 64 4.70 -12.03 -12.93
N PHE A 65 3.81 -11.64 -12.02
CA PHE A 65 3.00 -12.60 -11.27
C PHE A 65 2.17 -13.51 -12.17
N LYS A 66 2.22 -14.81 -11.89
CA LYS A 66 1.27 -15.79 -12.39
C LYS A 66 0.10 -15.97 -11.44
N VAL A 67 0.36 -15.95 -10.16
CA VAL A 67 -0.64 -16.16 -9.09
C VAL A 67 -0.32 -15.24 -7.92
N ALA A 68 -1.34 -14.67 -7.33
CA ALA A 68 -1.28 -14.03 -6.01
C ALA A 68 -2.60 -14.30 -5.28
N ASN A 69 -2.57 -15.22 -4.33
CA ASN A 69 -3.73 -15.66 -3.56
C ASN A 69 -3.57 -15.31 -2.09
N VAL A 70 -4.64 -14.81 -1.48
CA VAL A 70 -4.72 -14.61 -0.04
C VAL A 70 -5.71 -15.61 0.53
N THR A 71 -5.23 -16.48 1.40
CA THR A 71 -6.07 -17.44 2.13
C THR A 71 -6.17 -17.00 3.58
N GLN A 72 -7.40 -16.93 4.10
CA GLN A 72 -7.65 -16.66 5.52
C GLN A 72 -8.29 -17.89 6.15
N GLU A 73 -7.74 -18.33 7.25
CA GLU A 73 -8.27 -19.45 8.02
C GLU A 73 -8.70 -19.01 9.42
N GLY A 74 -9.83 -19.52 9.85
CA GLY A 74 -10.33 -19.30 11.20
C GLY A 74 -10.67 -20.65 11.84
N PRO A 75 -9.67 -21.39 12.36
CA PRO A 75 -9.93 -22.71 12.92
C PRO A 75 -10.93 -22.64 14.05
N SER A 76 -11.87 -23.58 14.03
CA SER A 76 -12.89 -23.71 15.06
C SER A 76 -12.92 -25.14 15.60
N LYS A 77 -13.18 -25.30 16.89
CA LYS A 77 -13.35 -26.60 17.54
C LYS A 77 -14.66 -26.64 18.27
N THR A 78 -15.46 -27.67 17.99
CA THR A 78 -16.62 -27.98 18.80
C THR A 78 -16.18 -28.78 20.01
N VAL A 79 -16.43 -28.26 21.18
CA VAL A 79 -16.17 -28.98 22.43
C VAL A 79 -17.39 -29.81 22.76
N THR A 80 -17.25 -31.14 22.67
CA THR A 80 -18.29 -32.08 23.11
C THR A 80 -18.19 -32.25 24.61
N GLY A 81 -19.19 -31.77 25.32
CA GLY A 81 -19.26 -31.94 26.77
C GLY A 81 -20.43 -31.18 27.36
N GLY A 82 -21.28 -31.86 28.11
CA GLY A 82 -22.43 -31.27 28.76
C GLY A 82 -23.78 -31.60 28.10
N ARG A 83 -24.79 -31.59 28.93
CA ARG A 83 -26.12 -32.11 28.59
C ARG A 83 -26.94 -31.22 27.66
N TYR A 84 -26.51 -29.99 27.39
CA TYR A 84 -27.37 -28.97 26.75
C TYR A 84 -26.75 -28.07 25.70
N SER A 85 -25.44 -28.03 25.45
CA SER A 85 -24.84 -27.29 24.36
C SER A 85 -23.43 -27.74 24.00
N ASN A 86 -23.15 -27.79 22.73
CA ASN A 86 -21.80 -27.96 22.20
C ASN A 86 -21.26 -26.57 21.81
N PRO A 87 -20.54 -25.87 22.68
CA PRO A 87 -20.02 -24.56 22.33
C PRO A 87 -18.98 -24.69 21.22
N LEU A 88 -19.13 -23.87 20.17
CA LEU A 88 -18.17 -23.73 19.11
C LEU A 88 -17.13 -22.70 19.55
N ILE A 89 -15.90 -23.15 19.77
CA ILE A 89 -14.78 -22.28 20.10
C ILE A 89 -14.08 -21.92 18.79
N LYS A 90 -14.01 -20.61 18.50
CA LYS A 90 -13.24 -20.08 17.37
C LYS A 90 -11.88 -19.59 17.88
N PHE A 91 -10.83 -20.03 17.22
CA PHE A 91 -9.46 -19.55 17.45
C PHE A 91 -9.20 -18.29 16.61
N GLY A 92 -8.11 -17.60 16.88
CA GLY A 92 -7.70 -16.45 16.10
C GLY A 92 -7.58 -16.78 14.59
N LYS A 93 -7.86 -15.81 13.75
CA LYS A 93 -7.65 -15.96 12.32
C LYS A 93 -6.16 -15.90 12.00
N SER A 94 -5.74 -16.66 11.02
CA SER A 94 -4.46 -16.55 10.32
C SER A 94 -4.69 -16.18 8.86
N ALA A 95 -3.72 -15.59 8.23
CA ALA A 95 -3.76 -15.31 6.82
C ALA A 95 -2.41 -15.62 6.18
N ARG A 96 -2.45 -16.17 4.97
CA ARG A 96 -1.29 -16.56 4.19
C ARG A 96 -1.39 -15.94 2.81
N LEU A 97 -0.28 -15.44 2.30
CA LEU A 97 -0.13 -14.94 0.94
C LEU A 97 0.73 -15.93 0.16
N GLU A 98 0.18 -16.41 -0.94
CA GLU A 98 0.85 -17.29 -1.89
C GLU A 98 1.07 -16.53 -3.19
N MET A 99 2.31 -16.37 -3.58
CA MET A 99 2.71 -15.65 -4.78
C MET A 99 3.56 -16.53 -5.66
N GLN A 100 3.33 -16.45 -6.97
CA GLN A 100 4.16 -17.11 -7.98
C GLN A 100 4.61 -16.10 -9.01
N ASP A 101 5.91 -16.00 -9.21
CA ASP A 101 6.52 -15.17 -10.25
C ASP A 101 7.06 -16.02 -11.40
N ALA A 102 6.90 -15.53 -12.62
CA ALA A 102 7.41 -16.17 -13.83
C ALA A 102 8.91 -15.90 -14.05
N LEU A 103 9.47 -14.88 -13.42
CA LEU A 103 10.85 -14.45 -13.58
C LEU A 103 11.52 -14.30 -12.22
N GLY A 104 12.52 -15.15 -11.93
CA GLY A 104 13.36 -15.02 -10.75
C GLY A 104 14.33 -13.84 -10.89
N ARG A 105 13.99 -12.73 -10.22
CA ARG A 105 14.88 -11.57 -10.13
C ARG A 105 15.73 -11.67 -8.88
N ALA A 106 17.04 -11.42 -9.00
CA ALA A 106 17.96 -11.47 -7.85
C ALA A 106 17.48 -10.62 -6.67
N ALA A 107 16.99 -9.40 -6.94
CA ALA A 107 16.46 -8.52 -5.90
C ALA A 107 15.20 -9.07 -5.20
N ALA A 108 14.31 -9.78 -5.91
CA ALA A 108 13.14 -10.39 -5.32
C ALA A 108 13.51 -11.63 -4.49
N ILE A 109 14.48 -12.41 -4.96
CA ILE A 109 15.00 -13.56 -4.25
C ILE A 109 15.74 -13.12 -2.98
N ASP A 110 16.57 -12.07 -3.06
CA ASP A 110 17.20 -11.45 -1.89
C ASP A 110 16.16 -10.96 -0.88
N ALA A 111 15.17 -10.22 -1.33
CA ALA A 111 14.17 -9.60 -0.45
C ALA A 111 13.19 -10.59 0.18
N LEU A 112 12.86 -11.71 -0.49
CA LEU A 112 11.75 -12.59 -0.09
C LEU A 112 12.16 -14.05 0.16
N CYS A 113 13.25 -14.51 -0.45
CA CYS A 113 13.67 -15.91 -0.36
C CYS A 113 14.95 -16.11 0.45
N GLY A 114 15.48 -15.08 1.11
CA GLY A 114 16.69 -15.20 1.93
C GLY A 114 17.97 -15.37 1.11
N GLY A 115 17.94 -15.00 -0.16
CA GLY A 115 19.15 -14.91 -0.97
C GLY A 115 19.97 -13.67 -0.56
N ILE A 116 21.28 -13.75 -0.63
CA ILE A 116 22.20 -12.63 -0.39
C ILE A 116 22.78 -12.23 -1.74
N MET A 117 22.47 -11.02 -2.18
CA MET A 117 22.96 -10.49 -3.44
C MET A 117 24.34 -9.86 -3.26
N GLU A 118 25.34 -10.43 -3.92
CA GLU A 118 26.69 -9.85 -3.99
C GLU A 118 26.76 -8.91 -5.19
N THR A 119 27.30 -7.72 -4.97
CA THR A 119 27.48 -6.72 -6.02
C THR A 119 28.94 -6.30 -6.12
N GLU A 120 29.46 -6.25 -7.34
CA GLU A 120 30.78 -5.74 -7.67
C GLU A 120 30.64 -4.69 -8.79
N ASP A 121 31.23 -3.52 -8.61
CA ASP A 121 31.15 -2.39 -9.55
C ASP A 121 29.72 -2.06 -10.03
N LEU A 122 28.74 -2.05 -9.13
CA LEU A 122 27.31 -1.84 -9.40
C LEU A 122 26.62 -2.96 -10.21
N ALA A 123 27.31 -4.06 -10.48
CA ALA A 123 26.74 -5.23 -11.13
C ALA A 123 26.48 -6.35 -10.10
N VAL A 124 25.49 -7.18 -10.35
CA VAL A 124 25.27 -8.39 -9.54
C VAL A 124 26.37 -9.39 -9.89
N ALA A 125 27.24 -9.69 -8.93
CA ALA A 125 28.34 -10.62 -9.07
C ALA A 125 27.97 -12.05 -8.64
N GLY A 126 27.01 -12.19 -7.73
CA GLY A 126 26.55 -13.49 -7.23
C GLY A 126 25.25 -13.41 -6.45
N LEU A 127 24.64 -14.57 -6.26
CA LEU A 127 23.48 -14.77 -5.39
C LEU A 127 23.77 -15.97 -4.50
N HIS A 128 23.82 -15.74 -3.21
CA HIS A 128 24.19 -16.73 -2.20
C HIS A 128 22.99 -17.07 -1.33
N PHE A 129 22.89 -18.32 -0.92
CA PHE A 129 21.81 -18.81 -0.06
C PHE A 129 22.42 -19.32 1.26
N GLY A 130 21.96 -18.76 2.37
CA GLY A 130 22.39 -19.08 3.72
C GLY A 130 21.29 -19.67 4.59
N GLU A 131 21.53 -19.65 5.89
CA GLU A 131 20.57 -20.09 6.90
C GLU A 131 19.68 -18.94 7.42
N ASP A 132 19.88 -17.73 6.90
CA ASP A 132 19.21 -16.54 7.40
C ASP A 132 17.75 -16.46 6.92
N PHE A 133 16.86 -16.10 7.85
CA PHE A 133 15.47 -15.81 7.53
C PHE A 133 15.30 -14.32 7.24
N VAL A 134 14.49 -14.05 6.24
CA VAL A 134 14.12 -12.67 5.90
C VAL A 134 13.11 -12.13 6.93
N GLY A 135 13.33 -10.92 7.40
CA GLY A 135 12.39 -10.23 8.28
C GLY A 135 11.09 -9.84 7.56
N PRO A 136 10.11 -9.34 8.33
CA PRO A 136 8.83 -8.94 7.74
C PRO A 136 8.99 -7.88 6.65
N LYS A 137 8.19 -8.00 5.58
CA LYS A 137 8.15 -7.08 4.45
C LYS A 137 6.78 -6.43 4.33
N MET A 138 6.75 -5.20 3.84
CA MET A 138 5.53 -4.56 3.41
C MET A 138 5.41 -4.68 1.90
N ILE A 139 4.24 -5.13 1.43
CA ILE A 139 3.98 -5.29 0.00
C ILE A 139 2.82 -4.36 -0.38
N VAL A 140 3.03 -3.57 -1.43
CA VAL A 140 2.01 -2.72 -2.02
C VAL A 140 1.76 -3.20 -3.44
N GLY A 141 0.58 -3.73 -3.68
CA GLY A 141 0.17 -4.27 -4.97
C GLY A 141 -0.79 -3.35 -5.72
N ASP A 142 -0.62 -3.28 -7.03
CA ASP A 142 -1.50 -2.59 -7.97
C ASP A 142 -2.37 -3.64 -8.68
N SER A 143 -3.69 -3.48 -8.61
CA SER A 143 -4.64 -4.43 -9.20
C SER A 143 -5.85 -3.70 -9.76
N PHE A 144 -6.62 -4.42 -10.58
CA PHE A 144 -7.91 -3.96 -11.08
C PHE A 144 -9.01 -4.90 -10.61
N PHE A 145 -10.04 -4.32 -10.03
CA PHE A 145 -11.26 -5.01 -9.69
C PHE A 145 -12.37 -4.60 -10.64
N ILE A 146 -13.37 -5.46 -10.84
CA ILE A 146 -14.53 -5.14 -11.66
C ILE A 146 -15.76 -4.94 -10.75
N ASP A 147 -16.47 -3.84 -10.95
CA ASP A 147 -17.79 -3.66 -10.36
C ASP A 147 -18.78 -4.56 -11.06
N ARG A 148 -19.41 -5.48 -10.33
CA ARG A 148 -20.37 -6.45 -10.90
C ARG A 148 -21.61 -5.79 -11.49
N LYS A 149 -22.00 -4.61 -11.03
CA LYS A 149 -23.19 -3.91 -11.52
C LYS A 149 -22.90 -3.12 -12.79
N THR A 150 -21.79 -2.42 -12.83
CA THR A 150 -21.45 -1.53 -13.96
C THR A 150 -20.55 -2.16 -14.99
N GLY A 151 -19.84 -3.23 -14.64
CA GLY A 151 -18.82 -3.85 -15.48
C GLY A 151 -17.54 -3.01 -15.62
N GLN A 152 -17.42 -1.90 -14.85
CA GLN A 152 -16.25 -1.04 -14.92
C GLN A 152 -15.07 -1.64 -14.16
N GLN A 153 -13.88 -1.49 -14.70
CA GLN A 153 -12.64 -1.78 -14.01
C GLN A 153 -12.28 -0.62 -13.10
N VAL A 154 -12.05 -0.94 -11.84
CA VAL A 154 -11.69 0.03 -10.81
C VAL A 154 -10.26 -0.29 -10.34
N PRO A 155 -9.31 0.63 -10.54
CA PRO A 155 -7.96 0.45 -10.05
C PRO A 155 -7.93 0.53 -8.52
N VAL A 156 -7.22 -0.42 -7.92
CA VAL A 156 -7.09 -0.54 -6.46
C VAL A 156 -5.64 -0.77 -6.06
N LYS A 157 -5.31 -0.35 -4.84
CA LYS A 157 -4.06 -0.72 -4.16
C LYS A 157 -4.38 -1.73 -3.08
N ILE A 158 -3.57 -2.79 -3.01
CA ILE A 158 -3.64 -3.80 -1.97
C ILE A 158 -2.38 -3.67 -1.12
N ILE A 159 -2.54 -3.45 0.18
CA ILE A 159 -1.42 -3.22 1.09
C ILE A 159 -1.35 -4.36 2.08
N PHE A 160 -0.30 -5.14 2.02
CA PHE A 160 0.06 -6.13 3.02
C PHE A 160 1.09 -5.49 3.96
N TYR A 161 0.71 -5.28 5.21
CA TYR A 161 1.50 -4.47 6.15
C TYR A 161 2.74 -5.17 6.67
N GLN A 162 2.57 -6.45 7.02
CA GLN A 162 3.63 -7.30 7.54
C GLN A 162 3.48 -8.70 6.97
N PHE A 163 4.14 -8.92 5.86
CA PHE A 163 4.30 -10.21 5.22
C PHE A 163 5.60 -10.83 5.72
N LEU A 164 5.51 -11.99 6.37
CA LEU A 164 6.65 -12.77 6.80
C LEU A 164 6.91 -13.86 5.77
N PRO A 165 7.93 -13.74 4.93
CA PRO A 165 8.24 -14.73 3.91
C PRO A 165 8.67 -16.06 4.55
N ASP A 166 8.34 -17.18 3.91
CA ASP A 166 8.85 -18.49 4.31
C ASP A 166 10.38 -18.61 4.11
N SER A 167 10.97 -17.67 3.37
CA SER A 167 12.41 -17.62 3.06
C SER A 167 12.94 -18.89 2.41
N ILE A 168 12.12 -19.52 1.57
CA ILE A 168 12.47 -20.76 0.87
C ILE A 168 12.64 -20.45 -0.61
N PHE A 169 13.79 -20.85 -1.16
CA PHE A 169 14.04 -20.78 -2.59
C PHE A 169 14.14 -22.19 -3.16
N ASN A 170 13.26 -22.51 -4.10
CA ASN A 170 13.28 -23.79 -4.81
C ASN A 170 13.75 -23.57 -6.25
N LEU A 171 14.91 -24.10 -6.59
CA LEU A 171 15.40 -24.11 -7.95
C LEU A 171 15.09 -25.48 -8.57
N THR A 172 14.10 -25.53 -9.43
CA THR A 172 13.79 -26.74 -10.21
C THR A 172 14.29 -26.54 -11.63
N GLN A 173 15.19 -27.43 -12.06
CA GLN A 173 15.65 -27.48 -13.44
C GLN A 173 14.97 -28.65 -14.13
N ASP A 174 14.08 -28.36 -15.07
CA ASP A 174 13.43 -29.38 -15.88
C ASP A 174 14.17 -29.55 -17.21
N ALA A 175 14.47 -30.80 -17.56
CA ALA A 175 15.13 -31.13 -18.82
C ALA A 175 14.21 -30.93 -20.05
N GLU A 176 12.89 -30.84 -19.84
CA GLU A 176 11.89 -30.63 -20.89
C GLU A 176 11.61 -29.17 -21.19
N GLY A 177 12.22 -28.22 -20.42
CA GLY A 177 12.24 -26.81 -20.76
C GLY A 177 11.03 -25.99 -20.34
N ASP A 178 10.22 -26.46 -19.40
CA ASP A 178 9.17 -25.65 -18.80
C ASP A 178 9.76 -24.48 -17.99
N ALA A 179 9.13 -23.32 -18.11
CA ALA A 179 9.55 -22.13 -17.40
C ALA A 179 9.46 -22.35 -15.89
N THR A 180 10.59 -22.18 -15.21
CA THR A 180 10.66 -22.24 -13.74
C THR A 180 9.75 -21.15 -13.15
N VAL A 181 8.93 -21.55 -12.19
CA VAL A 181 8.08 -20.63 -11.43
C VAL A 181 8.70 -20.49 -10.04
N PHE A 182 8.81 -19.27 -9.57
CA PHE A 182 9.35 -18.96 -8.26
C PHE A 182 8.21 -18.75 -7.27
N ASP A 183 8.15 -19.59 -6.25
CA ASP A 183 7.19 -19.48 -5.17
C ASP A 183 7.73 -18.54 -4.08
N MET A 184 6.95 -17.50 -3.76
CA MET A 184 7.27 -16.51 -2.73
C MET A 184 6.11 -16.47 -1.74
N ASN A 185 6.03 -17.47 -0.91
CA ASN A 185 4.93 -17.67 0.02
C ASN A 185 5.30 -17.18 1.41
N GLY A 186 4.30 -16.86 2.22
CA GLY A 186 4.52 -16.48 3.60
C GLY A 186 3.25 -16.14 4.36
N ASP A 187 3.42 -15.89 5.63
CA ASP A 187 2.33 -15.56 6.54
C ASP A 187 2.11 -14.05 6.64
N LEU A 188 0.85 -13.65 6.76
CA LEU A 188 0.49 -12.27 7.02
C LEU A 188 0.30 -12.08 8.53
N LEU A 189 1.14 -11.23 9.11
CA LEU A 189 1.04 -10.90 10.53
C LEU A 189 -0.04 -9.82 10.73
N THR A 190 -0.78 -9.95 11.83
CA THR A 190 -1.78 -8.95 12.21
C THR A 190 -1.10 -7.64 12.61
N THR A 191 -1.52 -6.56 11.98
CA THR A 191 -1.01 -5.20 12.23
C THR A 191 -2.15 -4.31 12.71
N GLU A 192 -1.92 -3.56 13.78
CA GLU A 192 -2.88 -2.58 14.30
C GLU A 192 -2.77 -1.28 13.52
N ILE A 193 -3.87 -0.86 12.89
CA ILE A 193 -3.99 0.43 12.18
C ILE A 193 -5.26 1.17 12.59
N LEU A 194 -5.34 2.45 12.26
CA LEU A 194 -6.57 3.21 12.42
C LEU A 194 -7.55 2.89 11.27
N VAL A 195 -8.78 2.53 11.66
CA VAL A 195 -9.87 2.25 10.72
C VAL A 195 -11.08 3.08 11.12
N GLY A 196 -11.75 3.67 10.15
CA GLY A 196 -12.96 4.47 10.37
C GLY A 196 -12.87 5.85 9.72
N ASP A 197 -13.96 6.60 9.87
CA ASP A 197 -14.04 7.95 9.36
C ASP A 197 -13.22 8.91 10.22
N LYS A 198 -12.37 9.69 9.56
CA LYS A 198 -11.45 10.65 10.19
C LYS A 198 -12.16 11.68 11.06
N ASP A 199 -13.39 12.02 10.69
CA ASP A 199 -14.15 13.09 11.34
C ASP A 199 -15.09 12.59 12.45
N THR A 200 -15.39 11.30 12.51
CA THR A 200 -16.38 10.76 13.44
C THR A 200 -15.84 9.76 14.45
N ASN A 201 -15.16 8.71 14.02
CA ASN A 201 -14.64 7.68 14.93
C ASN A 201 -13.57 6.85 14.26
N GLN A 202 -12.32 7.11 14.55
CA GLN A 202 -11.22 6.21 14.22
C GLN A 202 -10.97 5.27 15.39
N ILE A 203 -10.97 3.99 15.13
CA ILE A 203 -10.64 2.96 16.10
C ILE A 203 -9.47 2.12 15.60
N VAL A 204 -8.65 1.65 16.54
CA VAL A 204 -7.54 0.75 16.22
C VAL A 204 -8.08 -0.65 15.97
N HIS A 205 -7.75 -1.19 14.80
CA HIS A 205 -8.10 -2.56 14.43
C HIS A 205 -6.88 -3.36 14.01
N GLY A 206 -6.83 -4.62 14.40
CA GLY A 206 -5.89 -5.59 13.86
C GLY A 206 -6.35 -6.06 12.48
N VAL A 207 -5.52 -5.83 11.47
CA VAL A 207 -5.76 -6.21 10.08
C VAL A 207 -4.57 -6.94 9.48
N PHE A 208 -4.78 -7.80 8.48
CA PHE A 208 -3.72 -8.45 7.73
C PHE A 208 -3.32 -7.62 6.50
N TYR A 209 -4.32 -7.09 5.79
CA TYR A 209 -4.13 -6.27 4.60
C TYR A 209 -5.31 -5.33 4.42
N SER A 210 -5.15 -4.33 3.58
CA SER A 210 -6.21 -3.41 3.17
C SER A 210 -6.27 -3.27 1.66
N ILE A 211 -7.48 -3.03 1.16
CA ILE A 211 -7.75 -2.68 -0.22
C ILE A 211 -8.26 -1.25 -0.22
N ILE A 212 -7.56 -0.37 -0.91
CA ILE A 212 -7.92 1.05 -1.04
C ILE A 212 -8.07 1.42 -2.52
N PRO A 213 -8.87 2.43 -2.85
CA PRO A 213 -8.90 2.94 -4.21
C PRO A 213 -7.53 3.50 -4.60
N GLU A 214 -7.20 3.38 -5.88
CA GLU A 214 -6.04 4.08 -6.40
C GLU A 214 -6.22 5.58 -6.19
N THR A 215 -5.14 6.22 -5.77
CA THR A 215 -5.12 7.64 -5.47
C THR A 215 -4.49 8.38 -6.63
N GLU A 216 -5.15 9.43 -7.07
CA GLU A 216 -4.55 10.39 -7.98
C GLU A 216 -3.86 11.49 -7.16
N ASP A 217 -2.64 11.84 -7.53
CA ASP A 217 -1.97 13.02 -7.01
C ASP A 217 -2.65 14.25 -7.61
N ILE A 218 -3.71 14.72 -6.98
CA ILE A 218 -4.40 15.93 -7.43
C ILE A 218 -3.56 17.12 -6.99
N LYS A 219 -2.95 17.75 -7.96
CA LYS A 219 -2.32 19.06 -7.74
C LYS A 219 -3.38 20.14 -7.78
N TYR A 220 -3.54 20.86 -6.70
CA TYR A 220 -4.41 22.02 -6.65
C TYR A 220 -3.67 23.31 -6.94
N PHE A 221 -2.35 23.34 -6.74
CA PHE A 221 -1.49 24.50 -6.94
C PHE A 221 -0.07 24.07 -7.28
N ASN A 222 0.65 24.93 -7.97
CA ASN A 222 2.09 24.84 -8.17
C ASN A 222 2.82 25.54 -7.03
N VAL A 223 3.98 25.02 -6.69
CA VAL A 223 4.85 25.59 -5.65
C VAL A 223 6.12 26.12 -6.32
N SER A 224 6.49 27.34 -6.01
CA SER A 224 7.73 27.96 -6.46
C SER A 224 8.38 28.74 -5.31
N GLY A 225 9.70 28.90 -5.33
CA GLY A 225 10.45 29.52 -4.24
C GLY A 225 10.82 28.56 -3.11
N GLY A 226 11.12 29.11 -1.94
CA GLY A 226 11.61 28.30 -0.79
C GLY A 226 13.06 27.86 -0.93
N THR A 227 13.85 28.54 -1.75
CA THR A 227 15.28 28.30 -1.97
C THR A 227 16.11 29.47 -1.48
N GLU A 228 17.43 29.30 -1.32
CA GLU A 228 18.34 30.33 -0.82
C GLU A 228 18.26 31.65 -1.60
N GLY A 229 18.08 31.57 -2.93
CA GLY A 229 17.93 32.75 -3.82
C GLY A 229 16.51 33.32 -3.89
N THR A 230 15.50 32.56 -3.46
CA THR A 230 14.09 32.95 -3.45
C THR A 230 13.43 32.40 -2.19
N PRO A 231 13.66 33.03 -1.03
CA PRO A 231 13.28 32.45 0.27
C PRO A 231 11.76 32.37 0.49
N ALA A 232 10.96 33.19 -0.19
CA ALA A 232 9.51 33.12 -0.09
C ALA A 232 8.94 31.96 -0.92
N LEU A 233 8.00 31.22 -0.33
CA LEU A 233 7.28 30.12 -0.98
C LEU A 233 6.00 30.67 -1.61
N THR A 234 5.84 30.53 -2.91
CA THR A 234 4.62 30.97 -3.61
C THR A 234 3.81 29.77 -4.07
N LEU A 235 2.54 29.73 -3.66
CA LEU A 235 1.56 28.74 -4.06
C LEU A 235 0.65 29.37 -5.11
N THR A 236 0.71 28.88 -6.34
CA THR A 236 -0.13 29.36 -7.45
C THR A 236 -1.21 28.33 -7.76
N ALA A 237 -2.48 28.71 -7.64
CA ALA A 237 -3.61 27.83 -7.94
C ALA A 237 -3.55 27.35 -9.40
N LEU A 238 -3.93 26.09 -9.61
CA LEU A 238 -4.17 25.57 -10.95
C LEU A 238 -5.53 26.05 -11.47
N SER A 239 -5.74 25.94 -12.78
CA SER A 239 -7.00 26.31 -13.43
C SER A 239 -8.19 25.59 -12.76
N GLY A 240 -9.22 26.34 -12.42
CA GLY A 240 -10.41 25.83 -11.72
C GLY A 240 -10.31 25.84 -10.19
N TYR A 241 -9.23 26.40 -9.60
CA TYR A 241 -9.04 26.47 -8.16
C TYR A 241 -8.57 27.85 -7.69
N LYS A 242 -8.83 28.13 -6.42
CA LYS A 242 -8.31 29.32 -5.69
C LYS A 242 -7.65 28.89 -4.39
N VAL A 243 -6.52 29.51 -4.09
CA VAL A 243 -5.80 29.32 -2.81
C VAL A 243 -6.16 30.51 -1.90
N ASN A 244 -6.80 30.25 -0.76
CA ASN A 244 -7.32 31.30 0.15
C ASN A 244 -8.18 32.35 -0.57
N GLY A 245 -8.97 31.92 -1.58
CA GLY A 245 -9.79 32.79 -2.40
C GLY A 245 -9.04 33.62 -3.45
N GLN A 246 -7.72 33.42 -3.60
CA GLN A 246 -6.84 34.14 -4.52
C GLN A 246 -6.19 33.20 -5.52
N PRO A 247 -5.72 33.69 -6.69
CA PRO A 247 -5.00 32.88 -7.64
C PRO A 247 -3.62 32.41 -7.12
N SER A 248 -3.04 33.13 -6.15
CA SER A 248 -1.77 32.74 -5.51
C SER A 248 -1.66 33.28 -4.10
N VAL A 249 -0.87 32.59 -3.27
CA VAL A 249 -0.53 32.98 -1.90
C VAL A 249 0.97 32.81 -1.71
N THR A 250 1.59 33.78 -1.03
CA THR A 250 3.02 33.75 -0.69
C THR A 250 3.18 33.54 0.81
N ILE A 251 4.09 32.66 1.20
CA ILE A 251 4.48 32.37 2.58
C ILE A 251 5.95 32.75 2.73
N ASN A 252 6.26 33.69 3.58
CA ASN A 252 7.65 34.12 3.79
C ASN A 252 8.46 33.01 4.49
N LYS A 253 9.79 33.15 4.44
CA LYS A 253 10.68 32.22 5.13
C LYS A 253 10.36 32.21 6.63
N ASP A 254 10.45 31.04 7.23
CA ASP A 254 10.18 30.78 8.65
C ASP A 254 8.72 31.05 9.09
N GLU A 255 7.81 31.31 8.14
CA GLU A 255 6.38 31.46 8.41
C GLU A 255 5.58 30.20 8.11
N ALA A 256 4.43 30.11 8.76
CA ALA A 256 3.41 29.07 8.49
C ALA A 256 2.08 29.74 8.15
N ALA A 257 1.44 29.29 7.11
CA ALA A 257 0.13 29.78 6.72
C ALA A 257 -0.88 28.65 6.56
N ARG A 258 -2.11 28.88 7.03
CA ARG A 258 -3.21 27.97 6.72
C ARG A 258 -3.66 28.20 5.29
N VAL A 259 -3.56 27.16 4.48
CA VAL A 259 -3.86 27.19 3.06
C VAL A 259 -5.16 26.44 2.82
N LYS A 260 -6.16 27.16 2.31
CA LYS A 260 -7.44 26.62 1.89
C LYS A 260 -7.55 26.70 0.38
N VAL A 261 -7.87 25.59 -0.27
CA VAL A 261 -8.14 25.59 -1.70
C VAL A 261 -9.62 25.33 -1.92
N THR A 262 -10.25 26.17 -2.71
CA THR A 262 -11.64 26.04 -3.12
C THR A 262 -11.73 25.86 -4.63
N GLN A 263 -12.73 25.12 -5.08
CA GLN A 263 -13.02 24.94 -6.48
C GLN A 263 -13.82 26.14 -7.00
N ASP A 264 -13.50 26.63 -8.20
CA ASP A 264 -14.16 27.82 -8.76
C ASP A 264 -15.63 27.60 -9.09
N SER A 265 -16.02 26.36 -9.43
CA SER A 265 -17.37 26.04 -9.90
C SER A 265 -18.45 26.17 -8.84
N ASP A 266 -18.15 25.81 -7.59
CA ASP A 266 -19.12 25.71 -6.49
C ASP A 266 -18.57 26.20 -5.16
N SER A 267 -17.33 26.73 -5.14
CA SER A 267 -16.62 27.14 -3.94
C SER A 267 -16.41 26.00 -2.92
N ALA A 268 -16.51 24.75 -3.36
CA ALA A 268 -16.25 23.59 -2.50
C ALA A 268 -14.81 23.61 -1.97
N LEU A 269 -14.68 23.41 -0.67
CA LEU A 269 -13.37 23.29 -0.02
C LEU A 269 -12.75 21.93 -0.34
N VAL A 270 -11.64 21.94 -1.08
CA VAL A 270 -10.97 20.72 -1.54
C VAL A 270 -9.65 20.45 -0.80
N PHE A 271 -9.09 21.46 -0.12
CA PHE A 271 -7.85 21.33 0.65
C PHE A 271 -7.85 22.36 1.80
N ASP A 272 -7.40 21.96 3.00
CA ASP A 272 -7.29 22.85 4.16
C ASP A 272 -6.17 22.35 5.07
N GLU A 273 -4.98 22.93 4.96
CA GLU A 273 -3.82 22.52 5.75
C GLU A 273 -2.89 23.72 6.08
N VAL A 274 -2.05 23.50 7.08
CA VAL A 274 -0.98 24.45 7.44
C VAL A 274 0.29 24.08 6.68
N ILE A 275 0.73 24.99 5.83
CA ILE A 275 1.99 24.86 5.09
C ILE A 275 3.04 25.74 5.77
N LYS A 276 4.20 25.17 6.06
CA LYS A 276 5.36 25.87 6.61
C LYS A 276 6.42 26.03 5.54
N ASN A 277 7.01 27.22 5.51
CA ASN A 277 8.21 27.53 4.73
C ASN A 277 9.40 27.58 5.70
N TYR A 278 10.31 26.60 5.64
CA TYR A 278 11.49 26.48 6.49
C TYR A 278 12.69 27.18 5.92
#